data_f6d36bb48dde87952310bc3272736fed
#
_entry.id   f6d36bb48dde87952310bc3272736fed
#
_cell.length_a   1.000
_cell.length_b   1.000
_cell.length_c   1.000
_cell.angle_alpha   90.00
_cell.angle_beta   90.00
_cell.angle_gamma   90.00
#
_symmetry.space_group_name_H-M   'P 1'
#
loop_
_entity.id
_entity.type
_entity.pdbx_description
1 polymer ?
#
loop_
_entity_poly.entity_id
_entity_poly.type
_entity_poly.pdbx_seq_one_letter_code
_entity_poly.pdbx_strand_id
1 'polypeptide(L)' 'MTQAIAPSLSLYDRDLDLWLETAIAQLKAGDFHNLDVENLIEELEGLSG' A
#
# COMPACT_ATOMS: atom_id res chain seq x y z
N MET A 1 -19.65 11.39 11.67
CA MET A 1 -19.28 11.42 11.23
C MET A 1 -18.80 11.55 10.54
N THR A 2 -18.48 11.49 10.27
CA THR A 2 -18.12 11.59 9.62
C THR A 2 -17.32 11.59 9.09
N GLN A 3 -16.83 11.31 8.70
CA GLN A 3 -16.06 11.35 8.19
C GLN A 3 -15.70 11.56 7.26
N ALA A 4 -15.41 11.72 6.88
CA ALA A 4 -15.04 11.93 6.11
C ALA A 4 -14.79 11.99 5.30
N ILE A 5 -14.76 12.23 4.92
CA ILE A 5 -14.50 12.39 4.06
C ILE A 5 -13.68 12.53 3.37
N ALA A 6 -13.61 12.91 3.53
CA ALA A 6 -12.57 13.42 2.78
C ALA A 6 -11.88 12.37 2.17
N PRO A 7 -11.40 12.55 1.12
CA PRO A 7 -10.70 11.46 0.56
C PRO A 7 -9.69 11.10 1.59
N SER A 8 -10.02 10.12 2.28
CA SER A 8 -9.03 9.65 3.17
C SER A 8 -7.94 9.12 2.32
N LEU A 9 -6.81 9.65 2.50
CA LEU A 9 -5.63 9.13 1.86
C LEU A 9 -5.35 7.76 2.43
N SER A 10 -5.11 6.81 1.56
CA SER A 10 -4.70 5.48 2.00
C SER A 10 -3.28 5.58 2.57
N LEU A 11 -2.84 4.54 3.22
CA LEU A 11 -1.47 4.52 3.73
C LEU A 11 -0.47 4.70 2.60
N TYR A 12 -0.76 4.12 1.45
CA TYR A 12 0.08 4.26 0.27
C TYR A 12 0.29 5.73 -0.11
N ASP A 13 -0.75 6.53 -0.01
CA ASP A 13 -0.69 7.94 -0.39
C ASP A 13 -0.04 8.80 0.69
N ARG A 14 -0.19 8.41 1.96
CA ARG A 14 0.27 9.22 3.08
C ARG A 14 1.71 8.96 3.45
N ASP A 15 2.13 7.70 3.45
CA ASP A 15 3.42 7.30 3.98
C ASP A 15 3.89 6.08 3.21
N LEU A 16 4.58 6.34 2.12
CA LEU A 16 5.02 5.28 1.24
C LEU A 16 5.99 4.33 1.93
N ASP A 17 6.88 4.86 2.77
CA ASP A 17 7.84 4.02 3.48
C ASP A 17 7.14 3.01 4.38
N LEU A 18 6.17 3.48 5.15
CA LEU A 18 5.42 2.59 6.03
C LEU A 18 4.58 1.61 5.21
N TRP A 19 4.02 2.07 4.10
CA TRP A 19 3.25 1.20 3.22
C TRP A 19 4.14 0.07 2.68
N LEU A 20 5.36 0.40 2.27
CA LEU A 20 6.30 -0.62 1.77
C LEU A 20 6.67 -1.62 2.86
N GLU A 21 6.92 -1.14 4.07
CA GLU A 21 7.23 -2.04 5.17
C GLU A 21 6.07 -2.98 5.48
N THR A 22 4.86 -2.44 5.44
CA THR A 22 3.67 -3.23 5.66
C THR A 22 3.51 -4.29 4.56
N ALA A 23 3.73 -3.90 3.31
CA ALA A 23 3.63 -4.83 2.20
C ALA A 23 4.66 -5.95 2.32
N ILE A 24 5.87 -5.60 2.72
CA ILE A 24 6.93 -6.61 2.91
C ILE A 24 6.52 -7.60 4.00
N ALA A 25 6.00 -7.10 5.11
CA ALA A 25 5.57 -7.97 6.19
C ALA A 25 4.45 -8.90 5.74
N GLN A 26 3.51 -8.37 4.97
CA GLN A 26 2.41 -9.17 4.44
C GLN A 26 2.91 -10.25 3.49
N LEU A 27 3.86 -9.92 2.64
CA LEU A 27 4.45 -10.89 1.72
C LEU A 27 5.16 -12.00 2.50
N LYS A 28 5.93 -11.62 3.51
CA LYS A 28 6.65 -12.60 4.31
C LYS A 28 5.71 -13.53 5.07
N ALA A 29 4.58 -12.99 5.51
CA ALA A 29 3.59 -13.77 6.25
C ALA A 29 2.68 -14.59 5.33
N GLY A 30 2.73 -14.36 4.03
CA GLY A 30 1.82 -15.01 3.10
C GLY A 30 0.42 -14.46 3.17
N ASP A 31 0.27 -13.25 3.69
CA ASP A 31 -1.03 -12.61 3.88
C ASP A 31 -1.40 -11.85 2.60
N PHE A 32 -1.76 -12.59 1.57
CA PHE A 32 -2.02 -11.97 0.27
C PHE A 32 -3.41 -11.34 0.18
N HIS A 33 -4.32 -11.69 1.07
CA HIS A 33 -5.66 -11.12 1.08
C HIS A 33 -5.66 -9.62 1.36
N ASN A 34 -4.75 -9.19 2.23
CA ASN A 34 -4.68 -7.80 2.64
C ASN A 34 -3.63 -7.02 1.86
N LEU A 35 -2.95 -7.66 0.95
CA LEU A 35 -1.89 -7.03 0.18
C LEU A 35 -2.49 -6.14 -0.91
N ASP A 36 -1.97 -4.91 -1.00
CA ASP A 36 -2.43 -3.97 -2.02
C ASP A 36 -1.67 -4.25 -3.31
N VAL A 37 -2.15 -5.23 -4.05
CA VAL A 37 -1.43 -5.75 -5.22
C VAL A 37 -1.31 -4.70 -6.32
N GLU A 38 -2.37 -3.93 -6.56
CA GLU A 38 -2.36 -2.95 -7.64
C GLU A 38 -1.29 -1.89 -7.43
N ASN A 39 -1.22 -1.34 -6.22
CA ASN A 39 -0.21 -0.33 -5.92
C ASN A 39 1.18 -0.95 -5.87
N LEU A 40 1.28 -2.19 -5.43
CA LEU A 40 2.57 -2.87 -5.40
C LEU A 40 3.12 -3.04 -6.82
N ILE A 41 2.25 -3.41 -7.74
CA ILE A 41 2.65 -3.55 -9.15
C ILE A 41 3.14 -2.21 -9.69
N GLU A 42 2.42 -1.12 -9.40
CA GLU A 42 2.82 0.20 -9.87
C GLU A 42 4.20 0.58 -9.34
N GLU A 43 4.46 0.28 -8.06
CA GLU A 43 5.75 0.61 -7.49
C GLU A 43 6.86 -0.21 -8.13
N LEU A 44 6.62 -1.47 -8.35
CA LEU A 44 7.62 -2.33 -8.99
C LEU A 44 7.89 -1.91 -10.42
N GLU A 45 6.85 -1.55 -11.15
CA GLU A 45 7.01 -1.09 -12.53
C GLU A 45 7.76 0.23 -12.58
N GLY A 46 7.55 1.08 -11.60
CA GLY A 46 8.26 2.34 -11.51
C GLY A 46 9.76 2.16 -11.33
N LEU A 47 10.17 1.06 -10.69
CA LEU A 47 11.59 0.80 -10.50
C LEU A 47 12.30 0.44 -11.79
N SER A 48 11.58 -0.14 -12.73
CA SER A 48 12.19 -0.60 -13.99
C SER A 48 12.23 0.48 -15.03
N GLY A 49 11.60 1.59 -14.77
CA GLY A 49 11.44 2.60 -15.76
C GLY A 49 12.25 3.74 -15.77
#